data_61a5be3590ec3c91fabbda26846f8a63
#
_entry.id   61a5be3590ec3c91fabbda26846f8a63
#
_cell.length_a   1.000
_cell.length_b   1.000
_cell.length_c   1.000
_cell.angle_alpha   90.00
_cell.angle_beta   90.00
_cell.angle_gamma   90.00
#
_symmetry.space_group_name_H-M   'P 1'
#
loop_
_entity.id
_entity.type
_entity.pdbx_description
1 polymer ?
#
loop_
_entity_poly.entity_id
_entity_poly.type
_entity_poly.pdbx_seq_one_letter_code
_entity_poly.pdbx_strand_id
1 'polypeptide(L)'
;MSYQKLEQHQQQLHRLSHLSAICGWDQAAMMPEGGNEARAEAMAELGVLIHGKRTAPELGDWIARAESEPLDEIQRANLREIKRHWQDASLLPSDLVEALSLAGSKCEHAWRRQRKENDWAGFAPNLEEVVRLSREVATLRAEALGVRPYDAMLALYEPGMTSARLDEIFGDLTSWLPGLIQTVSERQKSDAILTPQGPFPIATQQALGQEVMGLLGFDFAHGRLDVSSHPFCGGVPTDVRITTRYNEQEFVSSLMGIVHETGHARYEQGLPRHLLGQPVAEARSMGIHESQSLFCEMQLGHHPAFLAQIAPRIRAHFGEQAALAPANLEKLYNRVEPGLIRVDADEVTYPAHVILRYELERDLIEGRIEVADIPALWDAKMQQWLGLSTKGNYQNGCMQDIHWTDGSFGYFPSYTLGAMYAAQLRFALERELGDMGTLVESGRLPEIFGWLGRHIWSQGSLHGTDELIRRATGEALNPQWLRKHLEQRYLK
;
A
#
# COMPACT_ATOMS: atom_id res chain seq x y z
N MET A 1 -13.40 -16.38 -31.75
CA MET A 1 -12.99 -17.08 -30.53
C MET A 1 -13.52 -16.31 -29.33
N SER A 2 -13.91 -17.02 -28.27
CA SER A 2 -14.48 -16.37 -27.07
C SER A 2 -13.43 -15.56 -26.32
N TYR A 3 -12.20 -16.04 -26.29
CA TYR A 3 -11.08 -15.31 -25.70
C TYR A 3 -10.88 -13.93 -26.37
N GLN A 4 -10.93 -13.84 -27.69
CA GLN A 4 -10.80 -12.57 -28.40
C GLN A 4 -11.91 -11.56 -28.04
N LYS A 5 -13.14 -12.06 -27.78
CA LYS A 5 -14.24 -11.20 -27.30
C LYS A 5 -13.96 -10.66 -25.89
N LEU A 6 -13.38 -11.50 -25.02
CA LEU A 6 -12.94 -11.08 -23.68
C LEU A 6 -11.87 -9.99 -23.76
N GLU A 7 -10.83 -10.15 -24.60
CA GLU A 7 -9.80 -9.13 -24.79
C GLU A 7 -10.40 -7.79 -25.24
N GLN A 8 -11.29 -7.80 -26.22
CA GLN A 8 -11.96 -6.59 -26.72
C GLN A 8 -12.82 -5.94 -25.62
N HIS A 9 -13.51 -6.75 -24.82
CA HIS A 9 -14.31 -6.29 -23.70
C HIS A 9 -13.45 -5.64 -22.62
N GLN A 10 -12.32 -6.26 -22.26
CA GLN A 10 -11.37 -5.70 -21.28
C GLN A 10 -10.78 -4.39 -21.76
N GLN A 11 -10.45 -4.25 -23.05
CA GLN A 11 -9.99 -2.98 -23.63
C GLN A 11 -11.02 -1.85 -23.49
N GLN A 12 -12.32 -2.15 -23.64
CA GLN A 12 -13.37 -1.15 -23.43
C GLN A 12 -13.49 -0.78 -21.96
N LEU A 13 -13.44 -1.77 -21.07
CA LEU A 13 -13.51 -1.58 -19.63
C LEU A 13 -12.32 -0.73 -19.14
N HIS A 14 -11.10 -1.04 -19.61
CA HIS A 14 -9.89 -0.28 -19.32
C HIS A 14 -10.02 1.21 -19.69
N ARG A 15 -10.58 1.53 -20.86
CA ARG A 15 -10.76 2.93 -21.30
C ARG A 15 -11.71 3.69 -20.37
N LEU A 16 -12.77 3.06 -19.89
CA LEU A 16 -13.70 3.67 -18.92
C LEU A 16 -13.03 3.82 -17.54
N SER A 17 -12.29 2.79 -17.10
CA SER A 17 -11.55 2.83 -15.83
C SER A 17 -10.44 3.88 -15.86
N HIS A 18 -9.80 4.11 -17.02
CA HIS A 18 -8.84 5.21 -17.19
C HIS A 18 -9.50 6.57 -16.91
N LEU A 19 -10.65 6.85 -17.51
CA LEU A 19 -11.38 8.11 -17.24
C LEU A 19 -11.74 8.24 -15.75
N SER A 20 -12.20 7.15 -15.15
CA SER A 20 -12.52 7.11 -13.71
C SER A 20 -11.30 7.43 -12.84
N ALA A 21 -10.15 6.82 -13.13
CA ALA A 21 -8.91 7.05 -12.40
C ALA A 21 -8.43 8.51 -12.46
N ILE A 22 -8.45 9.11 -13.65
CA ILE A 22 -8.06 10.52 -13.85
C ILE A 22 -9.04 11.48 -13.16
N CYS A 23 -10.35 11.21 -13.27
CA CYS A 23 -11.36 12.03 -12.59
C CYS A 23 -11.28 11.90 -11.06
N GLY A 24 -11.01 10.70 -10.53
CA GLY A 24 -10.79 10.48 -9.11
C GLY A 24 -9.54 11.21 -8.59
N TRP A 25 -8.44 11.16 -9.34
CA TRP A 25 -7.25 11.94 -9.00
C TRP A 25 -7.52 13.45 -9.03
N ASP A 26 -8.18 13.96 -10.06
CA ASP A 26 -8.55 15.38 -10.19
C ASP A 26 -9.42 15.85 -9.02
N GLN A 27 -10.37 15.02 -8.59
CA GLN A 27 -11.22 15.30 -7.43
C GLN A 27 -10.41 15.46 -6.13
N ALA A 28 -9.35 14.69 -5.97
CA ALA A 28 -8.50 14.73 -4.78
C ALA A 28 -7.47 15.88 -4.79
N ALA A 29 -7.05 16.35 -5.98
CA ALA A 29 -5.88 17.22 -6.14
C ALA A 29 -6.19 18.61 -6.74
N MET A 30 -7.11 18.71 -7.71
CA MET A 30 -7.25 19.92 -8.54
C MET A 30 -8.68 20.48 -8.59
N MET A 31 -9.69 19.65 -8.36
CA MET A 31 -11.08 20.04 -8.54
C MET A 31 -11.46 21.19 -7.59
N PRO A 32 -12.06 22.29 -8.07
CA PRO A 32 -12.58 23.35 -7.20
C PRO A 32 -13.78 22.85 -6.38
N GLU A 33 -13.92 23.35 -5.14
CA GLU A 33 -14.99 22.95 -4.21
C GLU A 33 -16.39 23.01 -4.81
N GLY A 34 -16.68 24.02 -5.62
CA GLY A 34 -17.98 24.19 -6.31
C GLY A 34 -18.27 23.15 -7.39
N GLY A 35 -17.29 22.33 -7.78
CA GLY A 35 -17.46 21.28 -8.78
C GLY A 35 -17.90 19.93 -8.19
N ASN A 36 -17.99 19.79 -6.87
CA ASN A 36 -18.09 18.49 -6.20
C ASN A 36 -19.40 17.75 -6.55
N GLU A 37 -20.54 18.41 -6.53
CA GLU A 37 -21.86 17.78 -6.79
C GLU A 37 -21.95 17.21 -8.21
N ALA A 38 -21.65 18.04 -9.23
CA ALA A 38 -21.68 17.60 -10.62
C ALA A 38 -20.63 16.51 -10.92
N ARG A 39 -19.46 16.56 -10.28
CA ARG A 39 -18.45 15.50 -10.41
C ARG A 39 -18.93 14.21 -9.78
N ALA A 40 -19.54 14.25 -8.60
CA ALA A 40 -20.07 13.08 -7.92
C ALA A 40 -21.13 12.37 -8.77
N GLU A 41 -22.07 13.13 -9.36
CA GLU A 41 -23.10 12.61 -10.28
C GLU A 41 -22.45 11.94 -11.51
N ALA A 42 -21.51 12.61 -12.17
CA ALA A 42 -20.83 12.07 -13.34
C ALA A 42 -20.02 10.81 -13.02
N MET A 43 -19.36 10.76 -11.86
CA MET A 43 -18.61 9.58 -11.41
C MET A 43 -19.53 8.41 -11.04
N ALA A 44 -20.71 8.69 -10.49
CA ALA A 44 -21.72 7.67 -10.21
C ALA A 44 -22.22 7.02 -11.52
N GLU A 45 -22.56 7.82 -12.53
CA GLU A 45 -22.97 7.31 -13.85
C GLU A 45 -21.86 6.46 -14.50
N LEU A 46 -20.62 6.95 -14.46
CA LEU A 46 -19.46 6.20 -14.97
C LEU A 46 -19.26 4.89 -14.20
N GLY A 47 -19.44 4.91 -12.89
CA GLY A 47 -19.37 3.74 -12.02
C GLY A 47 -20.39 2.67 -12.40
N VAL A 48 -21.64 3.07 -12.67
CA VAL A 48 -22.73 2.17 -13.15
C VAL A 48 -22.35 1.54 -14.49
N LEU A 49 -21.82 2.32 -15.43
CA LEU A 49 -21.36 1.80 -16.73
C LEU A 49 -20.22 0.78 -16.58
N ILE A 50 -19.24 1.07 -15.74
CA ILE A 50 -18.11 0.17 -15.45
C ILE A 50 -18.61 -1.11 -14.79
N HIS A 51 -19.46 -1.01 -13.78
CA HIS A 51 -20.02 -2.17 -13.08
C HIS A 51 -20.85 -3.04 -14.02
N GLY A 52 -21.74 -2.44 -14.81
CA GLY A 52 -22.55 -3.18 -15.79
C GLY A 52 -21.69 -3.93 -16.81
N LYS A 53 -20.54 -3.38 -17.21
CA LYS A 53 -19.59 -4.10 -18.06
C LYS A 53 -18.86 -5.22 -17.31
N ARG A 54 -18.46 -5.02 -16.05
CA ARG A 54 -17.79 -6.06 -15.25
C ARG A 54 -18.68 -7.26 -14.96
N THR A 55 -20.00 -7.05 -14.88
CA THR A 55 -21.00 -8.06 -14.55
C THR A 55 -21.86 -8.48 -15.74
N ALA A 56 -21.45 -8.14 -16.98
CA ALA A 56 -22.23 -8.43 -18.17
C ALA A 56 -22.56 -9.94 -18.26
N PRO A 57 -23.84 -10.30 -18.52
CA PRO A 57 -24.32 -11.69 -18.46
C PRO A 57 -23.55 -12.67 -19.35
N GLU A 58 -23.07 -12.19 -20.50
CA GLU A 58 -22.32 -13.00 -21.47
C GLU A 58 -20.89 -13.37 -21.03
N LEU A 59 -20.33 -12.69 -20.03
CA LEU A 59 -18.94 -12.91 -19.61
C LEU A 59 -18.72 -14.34 -19.09
N GLY A 60 -19.62 -14.85 -18.28
CA GLY A 60 -19.53 -16.22 -17.76
C GLY A 60 -19.45 -17.25 -18.88
N ASP A 61 -20.29 -17.13 -19.91
CA ASP A 61 -20.28 -18.00 -21.07
C ASP A 61 -18.99 -17.88 -21.91
N TRP A 62 -18.52 -16.64 -22.10
CA TRP A 62 -17.26 -16.44 -22.84
C TRP A 62 -16.05 -16.99 -22.08
N ILE A 63 -15.98 -16.82 -20.77
CA ILE A 63 -14.95 -17.38 -19.92
C ILE A 63 -14.94 -18.91 -20.01
N ALA A 64 -16.09 -19.56 -19.78
CA ALA A 64 -16.22 -21.01 -19.84
C ALA A 64 -15.78 -21.60 -21.21
N ARG A 65 -16.13 -20.93 -22.29
CA ARG A 65 -15.73 -21.36 -23.65
C ARG A 65 -14.24 -21.11 -23.89
N ALA A 66 -13.70 -19.96 -23.42
CA ALA A 66 -12.29 -19.62 -23.58
C ALA A 66 -11.36 -20.59 -22.85
N GLU A 67 -11.80 -21.18 -21.72
CA GLU A 67 -11.02 -22.21 -20.99
C GLU A 67 -10.73 -23.45 -21.85
N SER A 68 -11.52 -23.70 -22.89
CA SER A 68 -11.34 -24.83 -23.83
C SER A 68 -10.58 -24.44 -25.11
N GLU A 69 -10.21 -23.18 -25.29
CA GLU A 69 -9.47 -22.69 -26.46
C GLU A 69 -7.96 -22.96 -26.31
N PRO A 70 -7.22 -23.16 -27.42
CA PRO A 70 -5.76 -23.33 -27.36
C PRO A 70 -5.08 -21.98 -27.10
N LEU A 71 -4.93 -21.65 -25.82
CA LEU A 71 -4.33 -20.39 -25.34
C LEU A 71 -2.84 -20.58 -25.04
N ASP A 72 -2.04 -19.55 -25.31
CA ASP A 72 -0.65 -19.47 -24.85
C ASP A 72 -0.57 -19.15 -23.33
N GLU A 73 0.63 -19.02 -22.80
CA GLU A 73 0.84 -18.79 -21.36
C GLU A 73 0.28 -17.44 -20.91
N ILE A 74 0.50 -16.38 -21.68
CA ILE A 74 0.00 -15.03 -21.38
C ILE A 74 -1.52 -15.00 -21.43
N GLN A 75 -2.11 -15.60 -22.46
CA GLN A 75 -3.56 -15.67 -22.62
C GLN A 75 -4.22 -16.46 -21.51
N ARG A 76 -3.63 -17.57 -21.06
CA ARG A 76 -4.13 -18.34 -19.90
C ARG A 76 -4.07 -17.52 -18.61
N ALA A 77 -2.96 -16.82 -18.38
CA ALA A 77 -2.83 -15.94 -17.24
C ALA A 77 -3.85 -14.79 -17.28
N ASN A 78 -4.04 -14.17 -18.44
CA ASN A 78 -5.03 -13.13 -18.64
C ASN A 78 -6.48 -13.64 -18.38
N LEU A 79 -6.81 -14.82 -18.93
CA LEU A 79 -8.12 -15.45 -18.70
C LEU A 79 -8.35 -15.74 -17.20
N ARG A 80 -7.32 -16.20 -16.48
CA ARG A 80 -7.37 -16.39 -15.02
C ARG A 80 -7.73 -15.08 -14.29
N GLU A 81 -7.08 -13.98 -14.62
CA GLU A 81 -7.33 -12.69 -13.99
C GLU A 81 -8.70 -12.11 -14.41
N ILE A 82 -9.10 -12.25 -15.67
CA ILE A 82 -10.44 -11.88 -16.14
C ILE A 82 -11.51 -12.63 -15.35
N LYS A 83 -11.36 -13.94 -15.18
CA LYS A 83 -12.28 -14.77 -14.41
C LYS A 83 -12.35 -14.33 -12.95
N ARG A 84 -11.21 -14.05 -12.32
CA ARG A 84 -11.14 -13.56 -10.95
C ARG A 84 -11.89 -12.23 -10.79
N HIS A 85 -11.60 -11.24 -11.63
CA HIS A 85 -12.25 -9.93 -11.57
C HIS A 85 -13.77 -10.02 -11.83
N TRP A 86 -14.18 -10.88 -12.77
CA TRP A 86 -15.59 -11.12 -13.01
C TRP A 86 -16.30 -11.78 -11.82
N GLN A 87 -15.69 -12.80 -11.23
CA GLN A 87 -16.21 -13.44 -10.02
C GLN A 87 -16.33 -12.43 -8.88
N ASP A 88 -15.28 -11.66 -8.61
CA ASP A 88 -15.29 -10.64 -7.56
C ASP A 88 -16.42 -9.61 -7.73
N ALA A 89 -16.69 -9.20 -8.96
CA ALA A 89 -17.76 -8.24 -9.27
C ALA A 89 -19.17 -8.84 -9.24
N SER A 90 -19.31 -10.15 -9.52
CA SER A 90 -20.62 -10.80 -9.74
C SER A 90 -21.11 -11.62 -8.55
N LEU A 91 -20.26 -11.83 -7.52
CA LEU A 91 -20.59 -12.70 -6.38
C LEU A 91 -21.63 -12.10 -5.44
N LEU A 92 -21.68 -10.79 -5.32
CA LEU A 92 -22.49 -10.12 -4.32
C LEU A 92 -23.83 -9.65 -4.91
N PRO A 93 -24.94 -9.85 -4.18
CA PRO A 93 -26.22 -9.23 -4.53
C PRO A 93 -26.11 -7.70 -4.55
N SER A 94 -26.79 -7.06 -5.50
CA SER A 94 -26.71 -5.61 -5.69
C SER A 94 -27.21 -4.81 -4.49
N ASP A 95 -28.22 -5.30 -3.79
CA ASP A 95 -28.77 -4.71 -2.58
C ASP A 95 -27.76 -4.74 -1.40
N LEU A 96 -26.97 -5.81 -1.28
CA LEU A 96 -25.89 -5.88 -0.28
C LEU A 96 -24.75 -4.90 -0.61
N VAL A 97 -24.38 -4.79 -1.89
CA VAL A 97 -23.36 -3.82 -2.34
C VAL A 97 -23.82 -2.39 -2.06
N GLU A 98 -25.07 -2.07 -2.36
CA GLU A 98 -25.67 -0.76 -2.07
C GLU A 98 -25.71 -0.49 -0.56
N ALA A 99 -26.19 -1.44 0.24
CA ALA A 99 -26.27 -1.32 1.69
C ALA A 99 -24.89 -1.05 2.32
N LEU A 100 -23.83 -1.81 1.91
CA LEU A 100 -22.49 -1.60 2.41
C LEU A 100 -21.91 -0.25 1.99
N SER A 101 -22.15 0.18 0.75
CA SER A 101 -21.71 1.49 0.26
C SER A 101 -22.34 2.64 1.06
N LEU A 102 -23.65 2.56 1.34
CA LEU A 102 -24.35 3.56 2.13
C LEU A 102 -23.90 3.57 3.59
N ALA A 103 -23.73 2.38 4.19
CA ALA A 103 -23.24 2.24 5.58
C ALA A 103 -21.82 2.78 5.70
N GLY A 104 -20.92 2.44 4.77
CA GLY A 104 -19.55 2.92 4.74
C GLY A 104 -19.45 4.43 4.60
N SER A 105 -20.16 5.01 3.64
CA SER A 105 -20.20 6.46 3.44
C SER A 105 -20.71 7.21 4.70
N LYS A 106 -21.76 6.70 5.33
CA LYS A 106 -22.29 7.25 6.58
C LYS A 106 -21.28 7.13 7.72
N CYS A 107 -20.65 5.97 7.85
CA CYS A 107 -19.67 5.69 8.90
C CYS A 107 -18.43 6.60 8.74
N GLU A 108 -17.86 6.70 7.55
CA GLU A 108 -16.72 7.56 7.25
C GLU A 108 -17.02 9.03 7.51
N HIS A 109 -18.16 9.53 7.01
CA HIS A 109 -18.55 10.92 7.21
C HIS A 109 -18.69 11.27 8.70
N ALA A 110 -19.33 10.41 9.49
CA ALA A 110 -19.48 10.59 10.92
C ALA A 110 -18.12 10.48 11.65
N TRP A 111 -17.27 9.51 11.25
CA TRP A 111 -15.94 9.28 11.80
C TRP A 111 -15.06 10.54 11.75
N ARG A 112 -15.10 11.33 10.68
CA ARG A 112 -14.28 12.55 10.52
C ARG A 112 -14.45 13.54 11.66
N ARG A 113 -15.66 13.64 12.22
CA ARG A 113 -15.97 14.46 13.38
C ARG A 113 -15.75 13.70 14.69
N GLN A 114 -16.33 12.50 14.81
CA GLN A 114 -16.32 11.69 16.01
C GLN A 114 -14.90 11.33 16.47
N ARG A 115 -14.00 11.07 15.51
CA ARG A 115 -12.58 10.87 15.83
C ARG A 115 -11.97 12.10 16.52
N LYS A 116 -12.19 13.30 15.98
CA LYS A 116 -11.65 14.56 16.54
C LYS A 116 -12.20 14.81 17.95
N GLU A 117 -13.44 14.43 18.18
CA GLU A 117 -14.13 14.56 19.47
C GLU A 117 -13.83 13.42 20.45
N ASN A 118 -13.04 12.42 20.05
CA ASN A 118 -12.78 11.20 20.82
C ASN A 118 -14.06 10.44 21.19
N ASP A 119 -15.10 10.51 20.35
CA ASP A 119 -16.45 9.99 20.58
C ASP A 119 -16.59 8.55 20.06
N TRP A 120 -16.09 7.59 20.82
CA TRP A 120 -16.27 6.16 20.52
C TRP A 120 -17.74 5.74 20.59
N ALA A 121 -18.48 6.24 21.59
CA ALA A 121 -19.89 5.86 21.80
C ALA A 121 -20.77 6.24 20.62
N GLY A 122 -20.51 7.40 20.01
CA GLY A 122 -21.22 7.83 18.79
C GLY A 122 -20.73 7.09 17.55
N PHE A 123 -19.47 6.66 17.50
CA PHE A 123 -18.88 5.98 16.33
C PHE A 123 -19.25 4.49 16.26
N ALA A 124 -19.23 3.77 17.39
CA ALA A 124 -19.41 2.33 17.45
C ALA A 124 -20.67 1.82 16.72
N PRO A 125 -21.86 2.44 16.84
CA PRO A 125 -23.06 1.97 16.13
C PRO A 125 -22.95 2.05 14.59
N ASN A 126 -22.21 3.03 14.05
CA ASN A 126 -21.98 3.11 12.61
C ASN A 126 -21.01 2.00 12.15
N LEU A 127 -19.97 1.73 12.93
CA LEU A 127 -19.04 0.64 12.65
C LEU A 127 -19.69 -0.73 12.78
N GLU A 128 -20.60 -0.94 13.76
CA GLU A 128 -21.36 -2.18 13.92
C GLU A 128 -22.13 -2.56 12.66
N GLU A 129 -22.76 -1.59 11.99
CA GLU A 129 -23.49 -1.85 10.76
C GLU A 129 -22.55 -2.20 9.59
N VAL A 130 -21.41 -1.51 9.47
CA VAL A 130 -20.39 -1.85 8.48
C VAL A 130 -19.83 -3.26 8.72
N VAL A 131 -19.52 -3.62 9.96
CA VAL A 131 -19.03 -4.96 10.32
C VAL A 131 -20.06 -6.03 10.04
N ARG A 132 -21.34 -5.79 10.37
CA ARG A 132 -22.44 -6.72 10.08
C ARG A 132 -22.53 -7.04 8.59
N LEU A 133 -22.57 -5.99 7.74
CA LEU A 133 -22.63 -6.15 6.28
C LEU A 133 -21.34 -6.78 5.72
N SER A 134 -20.18 -6.42 6.25
CA SER A 134 -18.89 -7.02 5.84
C SER A 134 -18.80 -8.50 6.19
N ARG A 135 -19.38 -8.94 7.31
CA ARG A 135 -19.51 -10.38 7.65
C ARG A 135 -20.38 -11.13 6.65
N GLU A 136 -21.47 -10.51 6.19
CA GLU A 136 -22.34 -11.09 5.16
C GLU A 136 -21.60 -11.21 3.82
N VAL A 137 -20.91 -10.17 3.39
CA VAL A 137 -20.00 -10.18 2.22
C VAL A 137 -18.96 -11.29 2.34
N ALA A 138 -18.27 -11.36 3.48
CA ALA A 138 -17.23 -12.35 3.73
C ALA A 138 -17.77 -13.78 3.65
N THR A 139 -18.97 -14.03 4.18
CA THR A 139 -19.64 -15.34 4.15
C THR A 139 -19.95 -15.76 2.72
N LEU A 140 -20.63 -14.90 1.95
CA LEU A 140 -20.98 -15.19 0.55
C LEU A 140 -19.75 -15.46 -0.32
N ARG A 141 -18.70 -14.64 -0.15
CA ARG A 141 -17.43 -14.84 -0.85
C ARG A 141 -16.73 -16.13 -0.43
N ALA A 142 -16.73 -16.44 0.87
CA ALA A 142 -16.12 -17.66 1.42
C ALA A 142 -16.78 -18.92 0.88
N GLU A 143 -18.11 -18.95 0.82
CA GLU A 143 -18.89 -20.06 0.23
C GLU A 143 -18.56 -20.25 -1.25
N ALA A 144 -18.50 -19.17 -2.02
CA ALA A 144 -18.19 -19.22 -3.45
C ALA A 144 -16.74 -19.63 -3.75
N LEU A 145 -15.80 -19.25 -2.92
CA LEU A 145 -14.36 -19.53 -3.09
C LEU A 145 -13.89 -20.80 -2.37
N GLY A 146 -14.69 -21.36 -1.47
CA GLY A 146 -14.34 -22.52 -0.65
C GLY A 146 -13.23 -22.23 0.37
N VAL A 147 -13.22 -21.03 0.95
CA VAL A 147 -12.20 -20.56 1.90
C VAL A 147 -12.85 -20.04 3.20
N ARG A 148 -12.06 -19.62 4.17
CA ARG A 148 -12.57 -19.00 5.39
C ARG A 148 -13.08 -17.56 5.12
N PRO A 149 -14.04 -17.02 5.90
CA PRO A 149 -14.58 -15.68 5.70
C PRO A 149 -13.51 -14.58 5.63
N TYR A 150 -12.56 -14.58 6.57
CA TYR A 150 -11.48 -13.60 6.52
C TYR A 150 -10.55 -13.79 5.31
N ASP A 151 -10.24 -15.03 4.92
CA ASP A 151 -9.42 -15.32 3.74
C ASP A 151 -10.08 -14.80 2.45
N ALA A 152 -11.41 -14.83 2.38
CA ALA A 152 -12.16 -14.30 1.25
C ALA A 152 -12.07 -12.76 1.15
N MET A 153 -11.97 -12.05 2.28
CA MET A 153 -11.72 -10.60 2.31
C MET A 153 -10.26 -10.29 1.98
N LEU A 154 -9.32 -11.04 2.56
CA LEU A 154 -7.88 -10.91 2.29
C LEU A 154 -7.56 -11.10 0.80
N ALA A 155 -8.23 -12.02 0.10
CA ALA A 155 -8.02 -12.30 -1.32
C ALA A 155 -8.34 -11.11 -2.24
N LEU A 156 -9.09 -10.11 -1.78
CA LEU A 156 -9.33 -8.87 -2.51
C LEU A 156 -8.04 -8.06 -2.71
N TYR A 157 -7.12 -8.14 -1.77
CA TYR A 157 -5.86 -7.38 -1.70
C TYR A 157 -4.64 -8.25 -1.97
N GLU A 158 -4.65 -9.48 -1.42
CA GLU A 158 -3.56 -10.46 -1.49
C GLU A 158 -4.06 -11.80 -2.06
N PRO A 159 -4.34 -11.88 -3.38
CA PRO A 159 -4.81 -13.14 -3.98
C PRO A 159 -3.85 -14.30 -3.73
N GLY A 160 -4.37 -15.38 -3.13
CA GLY A 160 -3.61 -16.59 -2.78
C GLY A 160 -3.01 -16.60 -1.37
N MET A 161 -3.05 -15.48 -0.64
CA MET A 161 -2.67 -15.44 0.78
C MET A 161 -3.82 -15.96 1.66
N THR A 162 -3.47 -16.61 2.78
CA THR A 162 -4.44 -17.11 3.76
C THR A 162 -4.10 -16.64 5.17
N SER A 163 -5.11 -16.56 6.04
CA SER A 163 -4.90 -16.25 7.46
C SER A 163 -4.00 -17.26 8.15
N ALA A 164 -4.07 -18.55 7.78
CA ALA A 164 -3.17 -19.55 8.32
C ALA A 164 -1.69 -19.24 8.01
N ARG A 165 -1.40 -18.80 6.78
CA ARG A 165 -0.04 -18.40 6.40
C ARG A 165 0.38 -17.09 7.07
N LEU A 166 -0.54 -16.13 7.21
CA LEU A 166 -0.28 -14.89 7.95
C LEU A 166 0.00 -15.16 9.43
N ASP A 167 -0.74 -16.08 10.06
CA ASP A 167 -0.51 -16.47 11.46
C ASP A 167 0.90 -17.04 11.67
N GLU A 168 1.41 -17.83 10.72
CA GLU A 168 2.81 -18.31 10.76
C GLU A 168 3.81 -17.15 10.63
N ILE A 169 3.62 -16.29 9.63
CA ILE A 169 4.52 -15.17 9.33
C ILE A 169 4.54 -14.16 10.48
N PHE A 170 3.36 -13.74 10.95
CA PHE A 170 3.24 -12.76 12.02
C PHE A 170 3.60 -13.36 13.39
N GLY A 171 3.36 -14.66 13.59
CA GLY A 171 3.84 -15.39 14.76
C GLY A 171 5.37 -15.40 14.86
N ASP A 172 6.07 -15.54 13.76
CA ASP A 172 7.54 -15.37 13.72
C ASP A 172 7.93 -13.94 14.14
N LEU A 173 7.32 -12.92 13.54
CA LEU A 173 7.61 -11.51 13.87
C LEU A 173 7.39 -11.20 15.36
N THR A 174 6.25 -11.59 15.91
CA THR A 174 5.90 -11.31 17.30
C THR A 174 6.84 -11.96 18.31
N SER A 175 7.56 -13.01 17.91
CA SER A 175 8.52 -13.71 18.78
C SER A 175 9.79 -12.90 19.06
N TRP A 176 10.16 -11.97 18.19
CA TRP A 176 11.43 -11.21 18.31
C TRP A 176 11.26 -9.69 18.19
N LEU A 177 10.21 -9.19 17.52
CA LEU A 177 10.04 -7.76 17.24
C LEU A 177 9.96 -6.88 18.49
N PRO A 178 9.21 -7.23 19.55
CA PRO A 178 9.17 -6.40 20.76
C PRO A 178 10.54 -6.25 21.44
N GLY A 179 11.33 -7.33 21.44
CA GLY A 179 12.72 -7.29 21.94
C GLY A 179 13.63 -6.41 21.09
N LEU A 180 13.46 -6.42 19.76
CA LEU A 180 14.21 -5.55 18.86
C LEU A 180 13.83 -4.08 19.09
N ILE A 181 12.54 -3.75 19.17
CA ILE A 181 12.04 -2.39 19.44
C ILE A 181 12.69 -1.85 20.72
N GLN A 182 12.64 -2.62 21.80
CA GLN A 182 13.22 -2.23 23.08
C GLN A 182 14.74 -1.99 22.97
N THR A 183 15.45 -2.93 22.34
CA THR A 183 16.91 -2.86 22.21
C THR A 183 17.35 -1.65 21.39
N VAL A 184 16.70 -1.39 20.26
CA VAL A 184 17.03 -0.26 19.39
C VAL A 184 16.68 1.06 20.06
N SER A 185 15.48 1.18 20.64
CA SER A 185 15.05 2.39 21.36
C SER A 185 16.03 2.74 22.50
N GLU A 186 16.51 1.73 23.25
CA GLU A 186 17.47 1.94 24.33
C GLU A 186 18.84 2.41 23.80
N ARG A 187 19.34 1.81 22.72
CA ARG A 187 20.61 2.22 22.08
C ARG A 187 20.55 3.66 21.59
N GLN A 188 19.45 4.05 20.97
CA GLN A 188 19.30 5.37 20.37
C GLN A 188 19.04 6.50 21.38
N LYS A 189 18.81 6.21 22.67
CA LYS A 189 18.65 7.25 23.71
C LYS A 189 19.86 8.18 23.84
N SER A 190 21.07 7.69 23.54
CA SER A 190 22.28 8.48 23.58
C SER A 190 22.57 9.25 22.29
N ASP A 191 21.80 9.02 21.23
CA ASP A 191 22.02 9.68 19.94
C ASP A 191 21.64 11.15 19.97
N ALA A 192 22.61 12.01 19.73
CA ALA A 192 22.34 13.41 19.46
C ALA A 192 21.85 13.54 18.02
N ILE A 193 20.59 13.98 17.86
CA ILE A 193 19.98 14.27 16.56
C ILE A 193 19.72 15.77 16.47
N LEU A 194 20.26 16.40 15.42
CA LEU A 194 20.02 17.80 15.14
C LEU A 194 18.77 17.94 14.25
N THR A 195 17.80 18.72 14.68
CA THR A 195 16.62 19.02 13.90
C THR A 195 16.92 20.11 12.86
N PRO A 196 16.67 19.87 11.56
CA PRO A 196 16.79 20.89 10.53
C PRO A 196 15.93 22.12 10.86
N GLN A 197 16.46 23.31 10.62
CA GLN A 197 15.79 24.58 10.93
C GLN A 197 15.22 25.19 9.65
N GLY A 198 13.90 25.40 9.65
CA GLY A 198 13.17 26.06 8.57
C GLY A 198 13.26 27.59 8.62
N PRO A 199 12.46 28.30 7.80
CA PRO A 199 11.39 27.73 6.99
C PRO A 199 11.89 26.98 5.76
N PHE A 200 11.12 25.96 5.35
CA PHE A 200 11.34 25.17 4.13
C PHE A 200 10.24 25.48 3.11
N PRO A 201 10.42 26.48 2.22
CA PRO A 201 9.37 26.94 1.33
C PRO A 201 8.83 25.80 0.46
N ILE A 202 7.51 25.72 0.27
CA ILE A 202 6.83 24.64 -0.49
C ILE A 202 7.42 24.49 -1.90
N ALA A 203 7.62 25.59 -2.61
CA ALA A 203 8.20 25.56 -3.96
C ALA A 203 9.60 24.95 -3.98
N THR A 204 10.40 25.18 -2.93
CA THR A 204 11.75 24.62 -2.79
C THR A 204 11.69 23.13 -2.48
N GLN A 205 10.76 22.69 -1.59
CA GLN A 205 10.53 21.28 -1.33
C GLN A 205 10.06 20.55 -2.58
N GLN A 206 9.17 21.15 -3.38
CA GLN A 206 8.70 20.59 -4.64
C GLN A 206 9.83 20.44 -5.65
N ALA A 207 10.70 21.42 -5.80
CA ALA A 207 11.86 21.35 -6.69
C ALA A 207 12.82 20.25 -6.28
N LEU A 208 13.16 20.13 -4.99
CA LEU A 208 13.97 19.05 -4.46
C LEU A 208 13.32 17.68 -4.70
N GLY A 209 12.01 17.57 -4.42
CA GLY A 209 11.24 16.34 -4.65
C GLY A 209 11.30 15.89 -6.11
N GLN A 210 11.09 16.78 -7.05
CA GLN A 210 11.18 16.47 -8.50
C GLN A 210 12.60 16.08 -8.90
N GLU A 211 13.64 16.70 -8.33
CA GLU A 211 15.02 16.31 -8.57
C GLU A 211 15.30 14.88 -8.09
N VAL A 212 14.82 14.53 -6.88
CA VAL A 212 14.98 13.18 -6.32
C VAL A 212 14.16 12.15 -7.11
N MET A 213 12.93 12.48 -7.54
CA MET A 213 12.15 11.62 -8.45
C MET A 213 12.90 11.33 -9.74
N GLY A 214 13.54 12.34 -10.34
CA GLY A 214 14.38 12.17 -11.53
C GLY A 214 15.58 11.25 -11.28
N LEU A 215 16.23 11.37 -10.10
CA LEU A 215 17.31 10.48 -9.68
C LEU A 215 16.83 9.02 -9.54
N LEU A 216 15.60 8.82 -9.06
CA LEU A 216 14.94 7.50 -8.97
C LEU A 216 14.40 7.01 -10.31
N GLY A 217 14.56 7.79 -11.39
CA GLY A 217 14.19 7.42 -12.75
C GLY A 217 12.70 7.56 -13.06
N PHE A 218 11.96 8.41 -12.35
CA PHE A 218 10.56 8.70 -12.68
C PHE A 218 10.46 9.34 -14.07
N ASP A 219 9.54 8.82 -14.88
CA ASP A 219 9.30 9.33 -16.23
C ASP A 219 8.24 10.44 -16.21
N PHE A 220 8.71 11.68 -16.21
CA PHE A 220 7.85 12.87 -16.24
C PHE A 220 7.06 13.07 -17.55
N ALA A 221 7.41 12.34 -18.63
CA ALA A 221 6.57 12.33 -19.83
C ALA A 221 5.31 11.46 -19.66
N HIS A 222 5.30 10.60 -18.63
CA HIS A 222 4.20 9.71 -18.29
C HIS A 222 3.75 9.86 -16.85
N GLY A 223 3.90 11.04 -16.27
CA GLY A 223 3.43 11.28 -14.92
C GLY A 223 3.77 12.66 -14.38
N ARG A 224 3.28 12.96 -13.16
CA ARG A 224 3.45 14.26 -12.50
C ARG A 224 3.39 14.15 -10.99
N LEU A 225 3.86 15.20 -10.29
CA LEU A 225 3.77 15.40 -8.84
C LEU A 225 2.88 16.59 -8.54
N ASP A 226 1.89 16.41 -7.69
CA ASP A 226 0.96 17.43 -7.23
C ASP A 226 0.79 17.41 -5.71
N VAL A 227 -0.14 18.21 -5.20
CA VAL A 227 -0.45 18.33 -3.77
C VAL A 227 -1.84 17.77 -3.48
N SER A 228 -1.96 16.99 -2.41
CA SER A 228 -3.25 16.57 -1.87
C SER A 228 -3.21 16.52 -0.34
N SER A 229 -4.37 16.34 0.29
CA SER A 229 -4.46 16.21 1.75
C SER A 229 -3.77 14.96 2.29
N HIS A 230 -3.75 13.90 1.50
CA HIS A 230 -3.07 12.62 1.81
C HIS A 230 -2.26 12.19 0.59
N PRO A 231 -0.93 11.93 0.73
CA PRO A 231 -0.12 11.40 -0.34
C PRO A 231 -0.70 10.11 -0.92
N PHE A 232 -0.67 9.96 -2.24
CA PHE A 232 -1.05 8.74 -2.93
C PHE A 232 -0.49 8.68 -4.35
N CYS A 233 -0.36 7.48 -4.88
CA CYS A 233 -0.09 7.22 -6.28
C CYS A 233 -1.40 6.83 -6.99
N GLY A 234 -1.75 7.55 -8.05
CA GLY A 234 -2.96 7.34 -8.83
C GLY A 234 -2.71 7.49 -10.34
N GLY A 235 -3.79 7.59 -11.09
CA GLY A 235 -3.74 7.63 -12.54
C GLY A 235 -3.72 6.24 -13.17
N VAL A 236 -2.98 6.09 -14.25
CA VAL A 236 -2.84 4.85 -15.04
C VAL A 236 -1.39 4.67 -15.48
N PRO A 237 -0.93 3.48 -15.91
CA PRO A 237 0.48 3.23 -16.24
C PRO A 237 1.12 4.17 -17.25
N THR A 238 0.33 4.83 -18.10
CA THR A 238 0.81 5.81 -19.10
C THR A 238 0.64 7.27 -18.67
N ASP A 239 0.00 7.51 -17.51
CA ASP A 239 -0.21 8.83 -16.90
C ASP A 239 -0.29 8.65 -15.37
N VAL A 240 0.86 8.37 -14.75
CA VAL A 240 0.97 8.10 -13.31
C VAL A 240 1.07 9.41 -12.55
N ARG A 241 0.17 9.61 -11.60
CA ARG A 241 0.03 10.86 -10.86
C ARG A 241 0.23 10.64 -9.38
N ILE A 242 1.36 11.09 -8.86
CA ILE A 242 1.64 11.05 -7.43
C ILE A 242 1.32 12.39 -6.78
N THR A 243 0.94 12.34 -5.52
CA THR A 243 0.69 13.53 -4.71
C THR A 243 1.48 13.47 -3.42
N THR A 244 1.75 14.63 -2.87
CA THR A 244 2.39 14.78 -1.56
C THR A 244 1.72 15.90 -0.76
N ARG A 245 2.12 16.03 0.50
CA ARG A 245 1.72 17.10 1.39
C ARG A 245 2.98 17.78 1.94
N TYR A 246 3.05 19.09 1.84
CA TYR A 246 4.18 19.87 2.33
C TYR A 246 3.89 20.54 3.67
N ASN A 247 4.93 20.72 4.47
CA ASN A 247 4.93 21.51 5.70
C ASN A 247 6.16 22.43 5.68
N GLU A 248 5.97 23.75 5.78
CA GLU A 248 7.07 24.71 5.77
C GLU A 248 7.96 24.65 7.02
N GLN A 249 7.52 23.95 8.06
CA GLN A 249 8.30 23.76 9.29
C GLN A 249 9.23 22.54 9.24
N GLU A 250 8.95 21.59 8.34
CA GLU A 250 9.77 20.39 8.18
C GLU A 250 9.62 19.84 6.76
N PHE A 251 10.71 19.34 6.17
CA PHE A 251 10.72 18.77 4.81
C PHE A 251 10.95 17.26 4.79
N VAL A 252 11.34 16.69 5.91
CA VAL A 252 11.82 15.31 6.04
C VAL A 252 10.73 14.31 5.63
N SER A 253 9.53 14.50 6.16
CA SER A 253 8.37 13.65 5.85
C SER A 253 7.94 13.78 4.39
N SER A 254 7.88 15.02 3.85
CA SER A 254 7.47 15.23 2.47
C SER A 254 8.46 14.63 1.47
N LEU A 255 9.77 14.70 1.75
CA LEU A 255 10.79 14.14 0.88
C LEU A 255 10.72 12.61 0.82
N MET A 256 10.63 11.92 1.98
CA MET A 256 10.51 10.46 2.00
C MET A 256 9.14 10.00 1.51
N GLY A 257 8.07 10.76 1.75
CA GLY A 257 6.78 10.50 1.12
C GLY A 257 6.84 10.55 -0.41
N ILE A 258 7.56 11.49 -0.99
CA ILE A 258 7.81 11.54 -2.45
C ILE A 258 8.63 10.33 -2.91
N VAL A 259 9.65 9.92 -2.16
CA VAL A 259 10.44 8.71 -2.47
C VAL A 259 9.56 7.47 -2.44
N HIS A 260 8.69 7.33 -1.43
CA HIS A 260 7.71 6.26 -1.29
C HIS A 260 6.77 6.20 -2.51
N GLU A 261 6.07 7.31 -2.80
CA GLU A 261 5.13 7.38 -3.92
C GLU A 261 5.83 7.18 -5.28
N THR A 262 7.10 7.59 -5.39
CA THR A 262 7.90 7.30 -6.59
C THR A 262 8.13 5.81 -6.78
N GLY A 263 8.26 5.03 -5.71
CA GLY A 263 8.36 3.57 -5.77
C GLY A 263 7.10 2.95 -6.38
N HIS A 264 5.92 3.34 -5.92
CA HIS A 264 4.64 2.96 -6.52
C HIS A 264 4.56 3.35 -7.99
N ALA A 265 4.91 4.59 -8.29
CA ALA A 265 4.86 5.14 -9.65
C ALA A 265 5.82 4.42 -10.62
N ARG A 266 7.01 4.07 -10.18
CA ARG A 266 7.97 3.32 -10.98
C ARG A 266 7.47 1.92 -11.33
N TYR A 267 6.74 1.28 -10.40
CA TYR A 267 6.08 0.01 -10.70
C TYR A 267 5.02 0.19 -11.79
N GLU A 268 4.11 1.14 -11.62
CA GLU A 268 3.07 1.43 -12.61
C GLU A 268 3.66 1.76 -13.99
N GLN A 269 4.66 2.64 -14.06
CA GLN A 269 5.35 2.99 -15.29
C GLN A 269 6.10 1.82 -15.94
N GLY A 270 6.50 0.83 -15.13
CA GLY A 270 7.23 -0.36 -15.55
C GLY A 270 6.37 -1.56 -15.97
N LEU A 271 5.04 -1.48 -15.81
CA LEU A 271 4.10 -2.53 -16.20
C LEU A 271 4.15 -2.82 -17.72
N PRO A 272 3.81 -4.05 -18.17
CA PRO A 272 3.99 -4.48 -19.55
C PRO A 272 3.09 -3.71 -20.53
N ARG A 273 3.59 -2.64 -21.12
CA ARG A 273 2.85 -1.70 -21.99
C ARG A 273 2.17 -2.38 -23.19
N HIS A 274 2.75 -3.45 -23.72
CA HIS A 274 2.18 -4.18 -24.86
C HIS A 274 0.91 -4.98 -24.50
N LEU A 275 0.63 -5.17 -23.20
CA LEU A 275 -0.54 -5.84 -22.68
C LEU A 275 -1.54 -4.88 -22.02
N LEU A 276 -1.29 -3.56 -22.04
CA LEU A 276 -2.17 -2.59 -21.39
C LEU A 276 -3.63 -2.73 -21.85
N GLY A 277 -4.52 -2.61 -20.90
CA GLY A 277 -5.95 -2.84 -21.07
C GLY A 277 -6.37 -4.29 -20.88
N GLN A 278 -5.43 -5.18 -20.53
CA GLN A 278 -5.71 -6.54 -20.11
C GLN A 278 -5.34 -6.72 -18.62
N PRO A 279 -6.14 -7.46 -17.82
CA PRO A 279 -5.86 -7.68 -16.40
C PRO A 279 -4.49 -8.28 -16.09
N VAL A 280 -3.94 -9.08 -17.01
CA VAL A 280 -2.58 -9.64 -16.86
C VAL A 280 -1.49 -8.55 -16.83
N ALA A 281 -1.75 -7.36 -17.37
CA ALA A 281 -0.84 -6.23 -17.34
C ALA A 281 -0.91 -5.39 -16.06
N GLU A 282 -1.86 -5.64 -15.19
CA GLU A 282 -2.03 -4.91 -13.93
C GLU A 282 -1.00 -5.36 -12.88
N ALA A 283 -0.73 -4.51 -11.90
CA ALA A 283 0.12 -4.84 -10.76
C ALA A 283 -0.44 -6.04 -10.00
N ARG A 284 0.46 -6.87 -9.39
CA ARG A 284 0.04 -8.20 -8.87
C ARG A 284 -0.85 -8.13 -7.63
N SER A 285 -0.39 -7.57 -6.53
CA SER A 285 -1.14 -7.47 -5.27
C SER A 285 -0.80 -6.18 -4.56
N MET A 286 -1.58 -5.84 -3.52
CA MET A 286 -1.29 -4.64 -2.73
C MET A 286 0.05 -4.76 -2.00
N GLY A 287 0.40 -5.95 -1.50
CA GLY A 287 1.70 -6.18 -0.87
C GLY A 287 2.88 -6.10 -1.84
N ILE A 288 2.73 -6.60 -3.08
CA ILE A 288 3.75 -6.41 -4.12
C ILE A 288 3.85 -4.94 -4.51
N HIS A 289 2.72 -4.24 -4.61
CA HIS A 289 2.71 -2.80 -4.92
C HIS A 289 3.39 -1.99 -3.82
N GLU A 290 3.05 -2.26 -2.55
CA GLU A 290 3.68 -1.65 -1.38
C GLU A 290 5.17 -2.01 -1.25
N SER A 291 5.58 -3.20 -1.72
CA SER A 291 6.99 -3.56 -1.70
C SER A 291 7.86 -2.68 -2.58
N GLN A 292 7.31 -2.06 -3.62
CA GLN A 292 8.06 -1.16 -4.50
C GLN A 292 8.22 0.23 -3.88
N SER A 293 7.20 0.73 -3.18
CA SER A 293 7.29 1.96 -2.39
C SER A 293 8.27 1.80 -1.22
N LEU A 294 8.14 0.72 -0.45
CA LEU A 294 9.03 0.43 0.69
C LEU A 294 10.45 0.04 0.25
N PHE A 295 10.63 -0.53 -0.94
CA PHE A 295 11.95 -0.70 -1.50
C PHE A 295 12.62 0.67 -1.74
N CYS A 296 11.91 1.61 -2.35
CA CYS A 296 12.43 2.95 -2.59
C CYS A 296 12.64 3.72 -1.29
N GLU A 297 11.71 3.71 -0.37
CA GLU A 297 11.79 4.44 0.90
C GLU A 297 12.72 3.74 1.89
N MET A 298 12.37 2.52 2.33
CA MET A 298 13.06 1.85 3.43
C MET A 298 14.35 1.20 3.01
N GLN A 299 14.41 0.50 1.88
CA GLN A 299 15.64 -0.21 1.49
C GLN A 299 16.67 0.76 0.89
N LEU A 300 16.23 1.71 0.07
CA LEU A 300 17.10 2.66 -0.63
C LEU A 300 17.15 4.03 0.07
N GLY A 301 16.01 4.69 0.29
CA GLY A 301 15.88 6.06 0.78
C GLY A 301 16.54 6.28 2.14
N HIS A 302 16.38 5.32 3.05
CA HIS A 302 17.01 5.33 4.38
C HIS A 302 18.43 4.75 4.39
N HIS A 303 18.96 4.32 3.24
CA HIS A 303 20.31 3.77 3.16
C HIS A 303 21.35 4.88 3.26
N PRO A 304 22.44 4.73 4.09
CA PRO A 304 23.46 5.78 4.28
C PRO A 304 24.06 6.30 2.98
N ALA A 305 24.34 5.43 2.02
CA ALA A 305 24.89 5.82 0.72
C ALA A 305 23.94 6.71 -0.09
N PHE A 306 22.61 6.43 -0.05
CA PHE A 306 21.63 7.26 -0.72
C PHE A 306 21.45 8.61 -0.02
N LEU A 307 21.40 8.63 1.31
CA LEU A 307 21.36 9.86 2.10
C LEU A 307 22.62 10.72 1.84
N ALA A 308 23.79 10.11 1.72
CA ALA A 308 25.01 10.81 1.35
C ALA A 308 24.93 11.40 -0.07
N GLN A 309 24.29 10.71 -1.00
CA GLN A 309 24.11 11.16 -2.39
C GLN A 309 23.12 12.34 -2.50
N ILE A 310 22.04 12.36 -1.68
CA ILE A 310 21.03 13.43 -1.74
C ILE A 310 21.36 14.62 -0.82
N ALA A 311 22.17 14.44 0.23
CA ALA A 311 22.49 15.52 1.18
C ALA A 311 23.06 16.78 0.53
N PRO A 312 23.96 16.74 -0.49
CA PRO A 312 24.39 17.95 -1.20
C PRO A 312 23.24 18.68 -1.91
N ARG A 313 22.26 17.95 -2.45
CA ARG A 313 21.05 18.53 -3.07
C ARG A 313 20.17 19.21 -2.03
N ILE A 314 19.94 18.55 -0.90
CA ILE A 314 19.18 19.12 0.23
C ILE A 314 19.82 20.43 0.68
N ARG A 315 21.16 20.48 0.84
CA ARG A 315 21.87 21.69 1.22
C ARG A 315 21.83 22.78 0.14
N ALA A 316 21.87 22.40 -1.13
CA ALA A 316 21.74 23.35 -2.24
C ALA A 316 20.38 24.05 -2.24
N HIS A 317 19.30 23.38 -1.83
CA HIS A 317 17.97 23.92 -1.74
C HIS A 317 17.67 24.69 -0.45
N PHE A 318 18.22 24.23 0.71
CA PHE A 318 17.86 24.77 2.03
C PHE A 318 19.02 25.47 2.76
N GLY A 319 20.18 25.56 2.13
CA GLY A 319 21.37 26.16 2.76
C GLY A 319 22.15 25.16 3.62
N GLU A 320 23.33 25.60 4.04
CA GLU A 320 24.23 24.78 4.85
C GLU A 320 23.80 24.78 6.33
N GLN A 321 23.53 23.59 6.85
CA GLN A 321 23.21 23.34 8.25
C GLN A 321 23.89 22.03 8.69
N ALA A 322 24.40 21.98 9.92
CA ALA A 322 24.92 20.76 10.49
C ALA A 322 23.88 19.63 10.55
N ALA A 323 22.60 19.99 10.72
CA ALA A 323 21.47 19.06 10.70
C ALA A 323 21.29 18.35 9.35
N LEU A 324 21.78 18.92 8.24
CA LEU A 324 21.70 18.35 6.90
C LEU A 324 22.95 17.55 6.50
N ALA A 325 23.85 17.28 7.43
CA ALA A 325 24.97 16.38 7.20
C ALA A 325 24.46 14.92 7.05
N PRO A 326 25.06 14.11 6.14
CA PRO A 326 24.63 12.73 5.91
C PRO A 326 24.48 11.89 7.17
N ALA A 327 25.45 11.97 8.09
CA ALA A 327 25.41 11.20 9.34
C ALA A 327 24.26 11.62 10.28
N ASN A 328 23.82 12.88 10.23
CA ASN A 328 22.66 13.32 10.99
C ASN A 328 21.35 12.94 10.30
N LEU A 329 21.29 13.04 8.96
CA LEU A 329 20.13 12.58 8.19
C LEU A 329 19.90 11.07 8.38
N GLU A 330 20.98 10.27 8.43
CA GLU A 330 20.88 8.83 8.74
C GLU A 330 20.21 8.60 10.10
N LYS A 331 20.65 9.30 11.14
CA LYS A 331 20.05 9.19 12.48
C LYS A 331 18.60 9.67 12.51
N LEU A 332 18.29 10.75 11.78
CA LEU A 332 16.97 11.34 11.72
C LEU A 332 15.96 10.40 11.05
N TYR A 333 16.33 9.83 9.90
CA TYR A 333 15.44 8.92 9.15
C TYR A 333 15.37 7.51 9.77
N ASN A 334 16.39 7.07 10.51
CA ASN A 334 16.39 5.76 11.15
C ASN A 334 16.09 5.85 12.68
N ARG A 335 15.47 6.94 13.13
CA ARG A 335 15.02 7.06 14.52
C ARG A 335 13.89 6.06 14.79
N VAL A 336 14.02 5.28 15.87
CA VAL A 336 13.00 4.36 16.36
C VAL A 336 12.38 4.92 17.63
N GLU A 337 11.08 5.22 17.55
CA GLU A 337 10.34 5.81 18.66
C GLU A 337 8.90 5.27 18.67
N PRO A 338 8.59 4.30 19.55
CA PRO A 338 7.23 3.78 19.65
C PRO A 338 6.21 4.90 19.87
N GLY A 339 5.24 5.00 18.97
CA GLY A 339 4.17 6.00 18.98
C GLY A 339 2.78 5.37 18.88
N LEU A 340 1.75 6.17 19.13
CA LEU A 340 0.37 5.70 19.07
C LEU A 340 -0.15 5.60 17.64
N ILE A 341 0.37 6.40 16.72
CA ILE A 341 -0.17 6.60 15.37
C ILE A 341 0.59 5.75 14.36
N ARG A 342 -0.11 4.85 13.66
CA ARG A 342 0.47 3.96 12.67
C ARG A 342 1.17 4.69 11.51
N VAL A 343 0.53 5.71 10.97
CA VAL A 343 1.07 6.44 9.80
C VAL A 343 2.34 7.24 10.12
N ASP A 344 2.64 7.48 11.39
CA ASP A 344 3.84 8.16 11.87
C ASP A 344 4.89 7.15 12.37
N ALA A 345 4.59 5.85 12.34
CA ALA A 345 5.46 4.82 12.90
C ALA A 345 6.71 4.61 12.02
N ASP A 346 7.85 4.41 12.69
CA ASP A 346 9.10 4.05 12.06
C ASP A 346 9.13 2.60 11.53
N GLU A 347 10.15 2.27 10.73
CA GLU A 347 10.28 0.96 10.08
C GLU A 347 10.25 -0.23 11.04
N VAL A 348 10.75 -0.07 12.27
CA VAL A 348 10.83 -1.14 13.26
C VAL A 348 9.51 -1.33 14.01
N THR A 349 8.80 -0.24 14.31
CA THR A 349 7.55 -0.28 15.08
C THR A 349 6.31 -0.49 14.19
N TYR A 350 6.38 -0.17 12.90
CA TYR A 350 5.25 -0.27 11.96
C TYR A 350 4.61 -1.67 11.91
N PRO A 351 5.37 -2.79 11.83
CA PRO A 351 4.77 -4.13 11.80
C PRO A 351 3.91 -4.44 13.03
N ALA A 352 4.27 -3.95 14.22
CA ALA A 352 3.47 -4.14 15.44
C ALA A 352 2.08 -3.50 15.30
N HIS A 353 1.99 -2.31 14.70
CA HIS A 353 0.73 -1.66 14.40
C HIS A 353 -0.13 -2.45 13.42
N VAL A 354 0.48 -3.06 12.40
CA VAL A 354 -0.23 -3.88 11.40
C VAL A 354 -0.75 -5.18 12.02
N ILE A 355 0.10 -5.89 12.78
CA ILE A 355 -0.27 -7.17 13.41
C ILE A 355 -1.47 -6.98 14.36
N LEU A 356 -1.47 -5.91 15.16
CA LEU A 356 -2.60 -5.56 16.03
C LEU A 356 -3.90 -5.47 15.23
N ARG A 357 -3.89 -4.77 14.09
CA ARG A 357 -5.05 -4.58 13.23
C ARG A 357 -5.49 -5.87 12.56
N TYR A 358 -4.55 -6.64 12.05
CA TYR A 358 -4.80 -7.95 11.48
C TYR A 358 -5.53 -8.89 12.45
N GLU A 359 -5.03 -8.98 13.68
CA GLU A 359 -5.63 -9.86 14.67
C GLU A 359 -7.06 -9.42 15.03
N LEU A 360 -7.30 -8.11 15.16
CA LEU A 360 -8.64 -7.58 15.47
C LEU A 360 -9.60 -7.75 14.28
N GLU A 361 -9.20 -7.38 13.06
CA GLU A 361 -10.11 -7.45 11.92
C GLU A 361 -10.44 -8.88 11.53
N ARG A 362 -9.47 -9.81 11.64
CA ARG A 362 -9.72 -11.24 11.46
C ARG A 362 -10.77 -11.73 12.44
N ASP A 363 -10.60 -11.42 13.72
CA ASP A 363 -11.50 -11.88 14.77
C ASP A 363 -12.88 -11.20 14.68
N LEU A 364 -12.97 -9.94 14.23
CA LEU A 364 -14.23 -9.27 13.89
C LEU A 364 -14.98 -9.96 12.76
N ILE A 365 -14.32 -10.19 11.63
CA ILE A 365 -14.97 -10.77 10.45
C ILE A 365 -15.39 -12.23 10.69
N GLU A 366 -14.62 -12.97 11.47
CA GLU A 366 -14.95 -14.35 11.85
C GLU A 366 -15.93 -14.45 13.04
N GLY A 367 -16.41 -13.30 13.57
CA GLY A 367 -17.41 -13.25 14.64
C GLY A 367 -16.93 -13.74 16.01
N ARG A 368 -15.62 -13.70 16.25
CA ARG A 368 -15.03 -14.08 17.55
C ARG A 368 -15.06 -12.95 18.57
N ILE A 369 -15.11 -11.71 18.09
CA ILE A 369 -15.24 -10.49 18.90
C ILE A 369 -16.31 -9.58 18.26
N GLU A 370 -16.83 -8.66 19.05
CA GLU A 370 -17.76 -7.63 18.62
C GLU A 370 -17.12 -6.24 18.63
N VAL A 371 -17.75 -5.28 17.96
CA VAL A 371 -17.24 -3.89 17.88
C VAL A 371 -17.01 -3.29 19.26
N ALA A 372 -17.87 -3.62 20.24
CA ALA A 372 -17.73 -3.16 21.61
C ALA A 372 -16.43 -3.60 22.30
N ASP A 373 -15.81 -4.71 21.85
CA ASP A 373 -14.57 -5.25 22.42
C ASP A 373 -13.31 -4.52 21.91
N ILE A 374 -13.42 -3.81 20.78
CA ILE A 374 -12.27 -3.21 20.08
C ILE A 374 -11.44 -2.30 20.98
N PRO A 375 -11.98 -1.34 21.76
CA PRO A 375 -11.15 -0.43 22.53
C PRO A 375 -10.27 -1.14 23.57
N ALA A 376 -10.83 -2.13 24.26
CA ALA A 376 -10.10 -2.87 25.29
C ALA A 376 -9.02 -3.78 24.68
N LEU A 377 -9.34 -4.48 23.59
CA LEU A 377 -8.40 -5.35 22.88
C LEU A 377 -7.30 -4.53 22.21
N TRP A 378 -7.65 -3.37 21.64
CA TRP A 378 -6.67 -2.44 21.06
C TRP A 378 -5.66 -1.97 22.09
N ASP A 379 -6.13 -1.49 23.25
CA ASP A 379 -5.25 -1.06 24.34
C ASP A 379 -4.33 -2.19 24.82
N ALA A 380 -4.88 -3.38 25.03
CA ALA A 380 -4.09 -4.55 25.45
C ALA A 380 -2.98 -4.90 24.45
N LYS A 381 -3.28 -4.86 23.15
CA LYS A 381 -2.30 -5.15 22.09
C LYS A 381 -1.27 -4.03 21.92
N MET A 382 -1.65 -2.76 22.05
CA MET A 382 -0.73 -1.63 22.08
C MET A 382 0.26 -1.73 23.24
N GLN A 383 -0.21 -2.12 24.41
CA GLN A 383 0.68 -2.38 25.57
C GLN A 383 1.60 -3.58 25.31
N GLN A 384 1.06 -4.65 24.75
CA GLN A 384 1.82 -5.88 24.48
C GLN A 384 2.96 -5.66 23.46
N TRP A 385 2.68 -4.96 22.36
CA TRP A 385 3.62 -4.85 21.24
C TRP A 385 4.51 -3.61 21.31
N LEU A 386 4.00 -2.51 21.82
CA LEU A 386 4.67 -1.20 21.81
C LEU A 386 4.91 -0.61 23.21
N GLY A 387 4.38 -1.24 24.26
CA GLY A 387 4.50 -0.72 25.62
C GLY A 387 3.69 0.55 25.88
N LEU A 388 2.70 0.85 25.04
CA LEU A 388 1.92 2.09 25.08
C LEU A 388 0.44 1.81 25.41
N SER A 389 -0.22 2.72 26.15
CA SER A 389 -1.63 2.63 26.44
C SER A 389 -2.45 3.63 25.64
N THR A 390 -3.57 3.17 25.11
CA THR A 390 -4.59 3.98 24.43
C THR A 390 -5.89 4.09 25.24
N LYS A 391 -5.86 3.70 26.50
CA LYS A 391 -7.05 3.71 27.38
C LYS A 391 -7.68 5.10 27.46
N GLY A 392 -8.94 5.21 27.01
CA GLY A 392 -9.67 6.47 26.95
C GLY A 392 -9.23 7.44 25.84
N ASN A 393 -8.22 7.09 25.05
CA ASN A 393 -7.73 7.85 23.90
C ASN A 393 -8.08 7.11 22.60
N TYR A 394 -9.38 7.10 22.25
CA TYR A 394 -9.88 6.41 21.07
C TYR A 394 -9.43 7.08 19.77
N GLN A 395 -9.30 8.42 19.80
CA GLN A 395 -8.86 9.25 18.68
C GLN A 395 -7.50 8.80 18.12
N ASN A 396 -6.54 8.52 19.01
CA ASN A 396 -5.18 8.06 18.66
C ASN A 396 -5.02 6.54 18.86
N GLY A 397 -6.08 5.88 19.27
CA GLY A 397 -6.19 4.43 19.40
C GLY A 397 -7.03 3.86 18.26
N CYS A 398 -8.09 3.15 18.60
CA CYS A 398 -8.90 2.36 17.68
C CYS A 398 -9.69 3.16 16.62
N MET A 399 -9.75 4.49 16.70
CA MET A 399 -10.41 5.34 15.71
C MET A 399 -9.43 6.02 14.74
N GLN A 400 -8.15 5.67 14.76
CA GLN A 400 -7.15 6.42 13.98
C GLN A 400 -7.18 6.14 12.47
N ASP A 401 -7.66 4.98 12.04
CA ASP A 401 -7.63 4.53 10.65
C ASP A 401 -9.02 4.63 9.98
N ILE A 402 -9.03 4.97 8.71
CA ILE A 402 -10.23 5.07 7.90
C ILE A 402 -10.71 3.69 7.37
N HIS A 403 -9.82 2.72 7.21
CA HIS A 403 -10.03 1.46 6.49
C HIS A 403 -11.30 0.70 6.89
N TRP A 404 -11.56 0.60 8.17
CA TRP A 404 -12.73 -0.15 8.64
C TRP A 404 -14.04 0.61 8.43
N THR A 405 -13.99 1.93 8.24
CA THR A 405 -15.19 2.74 8.06
C THR A 405 -15.93 2.45 6.76
N ASP A 406 -15.23 1.98 5.74
CA ASP A 406 -15.78 1.61 4.42
C ASP A 406 -15.82 0.10 4.17
N GLY A 407 -15.44 -0.71 5.16
CA GLY A 407 -15.41 -2.17 5.06
C GLY A 407 -14.15 -2.75 4.43
N SER A 408 -13.06 -1.99 4.34
CA SER A 408 -11.76 -2.46 3.79
C SER A 408 -11.05 -3.45 4.74
N PHE A 409 -11.75 -4.49 5.20
CA PHE A 409 -11.18 -5.57 6.00
C PHE A 409 -10.33 -6.50 5.13
N GLY A 410 -9.16 -6.91 5.64
CA GLY A 410 -8.17 -7.72 4.91
C GLY A 410 -7.07 -6.90 4.23
N TYR A 411 -7.13 -5.57 4.29
CA TYR A 411 -6.14 -4.69 3.67
C TYR A 411 -4.82 -4.58 4.48
N PHE A 412 -4.89 -4.45 5.79
CA PHE A 412 -3.73 -4.16 6.65
C PHE A 412 -2.54 -5.09 6.51
N PRO A 413 -2.70 -6.42 6.31
CA PRO A 413 -1.56 -7.31 6.11
C PRO A 413 -0.63 -6.90 4.96
N SER A 414 -1.16 -6.28 3.90
CA SER A 414 -0.41 -5.87 2.71
C SER A 414 0.77 -4.95 3.04
N TYR A 415 0.63 -4.09 4.05
CA TYR A 415 1.70 -3.18 4.47
C TYR A 415 2.94 -3.93 4.98
N THR A 416 2.76 -4.87 5.92
CA THR A 416 3.90 -5.63 6.47
C THR A 416 4.40 -6.68 5.49
N LEU A 417 3.53 -7.29 4.68
CA LEU A 417 3.93 -8.14 3.56
C LEU A 417 4.80 -7.36 2.57
N GLY A 418 4.43 -6.11 2.27
CA GLY A 418 5.21 -5.20 1.44
C GLY A 418 6.63 -4.99 1.96
N ALA A 419 6.78 -4.73 3.26
CA ALA A 419 8.08 -4.58 3.89
C ALA A 419 8.93 -5.86 3.79
N MET A 420 8.31 -7.02 3.97
CA MET A 420 8.99 -8.33 3.84
C MET A 420 9.43 -8.59 2.41
N TYR A 421 8.55 -8.35 1.42
CA TYR A 421 8.90 -8.49 0.01
C TYR A 421 10.03 -7.52 -0.38
N ALA A 422 9.98 -6.25 0.07
CA ALA A 422 11.01 -5.27 -0.21
C ALA A 422 12.39 -5.71 0.30
N ALA A 423 12.46 -6.20 1.55
CA ALA A 423 13.68 -6.73 2.12
C ALA A 423 14.20 -7.97 1.36
N GLN A 424 13.33 -8.92 1.05
CA GLN A 424 13.70 -10.13 0.31
C GLN A 424 14.19 -9.80 -1.11
N LEU A 425 13.54 -8.89 -1.81
CA LEU A 425 13.95 -8.41 -3.14
C LEU A 425 15.32 -7.73 -3.09
N ARG A 426 15.58 -6.90 -2.06
CA ARG A 426 16.89 -6.28 -1.87
C ARG A 426 18.00 -7.33 -1.77
N PHE A 427 17.86 -8.32 -0.89
CA PHE A 427 18.88 -9.36 -0.73
C PHE A 427 19.04 -10.24 -1.97
N ALA A 428 17.97 -10.45 -2.74
CA ALA A 428 18.05 -11.15 -4.02
C ALA A 428 18.83 -10.33 -5.06
N LEU A 429 18.54 -9.04 -5.15
CA LEU A 429 19.25 -8.09 -6.01
C LEU A 429 20.74 -8.03 -5.66
N GLU A 430 21.08 -7.94 -4.37
CA GLU A 430 22.48 -7.89 -3.92
C GLU A 430 23.26 -9.17 -4.24
N ARG A 431 22.62 -10.33 -4.29
CA ARG A 431 23.26 -11.58 -4.74
C ARG A 431 23.66 -11.54 -6.22
N GLU A 432 22.92 -10.80 -7.04
CA GLU A 432 23.15 -10.71 -8.49
C GLU A 432 24.04 -9.51 -8.88
N LEU A 433 23.80 -8.34 -8.30
CA LEU A 433 24.43 -7.08 -8.71
C LEU A 433 25.55 -6.60 -7.77
N GLY A 434 25.64 -7.16 -6.57
CA GLY A 434 26.53 -6.70 -5.50
C GLY A 434 25.86 -5.80 -4.49
N ASP A 435 26.62 -5.33 -3.51
CA ASP A 435 26.13 -4.53 -2.39
C ASP A 435 25.42 -3.24 -2.83
N MET A 436 24.25 -2.98 -2.26
CA MET A 436 23.42 -1.82 -2.63
C MET A 436 24.13 -0.49 -2.37
N GLY A 437 24.84 -0.36 -1.27
CA GLY A 437 25.62 0.86 -0.97
C GLY A 437 26.63 1.15 -2.05
N THR A 438 27.40 0.14 -2.47
CA THR A 438 28.37 0.23 -3.58
C THR A 438 27.71 0.60 -4.90
N LEU A 439 26.53 0.05 -5.21
CA LEU A 439 25.77 0.40 -6.41
C LEU A 439 25.37 1.88 -6.41
N VAL A 440 24.87 2.37 -5.27
CA VAL A 440 24.47 3.79 -5.11
C VAL A 440 25.68 4.72 -5.23
N GLU A 441 26.76 4.46 -4.51
CA GLU A 441 27.98 5.28 -4.53
C GLU A 441 28.62 5.34 -5.92
N SER A 442 28.50 4.28 -6.69
CA SER A 442 29.02 4.19 -8.06
C SER A 442 28.07 4.79 -9.12
N GLY A 443 26.94 5.39 -8.73
CA GLY A 443 25.95 5.95 -9.66
C GLY A 443 25.16 4.91 -10.44
N ARG A 444 25.09 3.65 -9.98
CA ARG A 444 24.44 2.51 -10.64
C ARG A 444 22.99 2.30 -10.25
N LEU A 445 22.30 3.34 -9.76
CA LEU A 445 20.85 3.29 -9.48
C LEU A 445 20.02 2.71 -10.64
N PRO A 446 20.30 3.04 -11.94
CA PRO A 446 19.55 2.47 -13.03
C PRO A 446 19.62 0.93 -13.12
N GLU A 447 20.68 0.30 -12.62
CA GLU A 447 20.79 -1.17 -12.61
C GLU A 447 19.87 -1.79 -11.54
N ILE A 448 19.72 -1.13 -10.38
CA ILE A 448 18.76 -1.52 -9.34
C ILE A 448 17.35 -1.53 -9.92
N PHE A 449 16.93 -0.43 -10.53
CA PHE A 449 15.60 -0.32 -11.13
C PHE A 449 15.43 -1.21 -12.36
N GLY A 450 16.49 -1.44 -13.13
CA GLY A 450 16.50 -2.39 -14.24
C GLY A 450 16.28 -3.83 -13.76
N TRP A 451 16.83 -4.20 -12.60
CA TRP A 451 16.60 -5.51 -11.98
C TRP A 451 15.12 -5.65 -11.54
N LEU A 452 14.58 -4.68 -10.80
CA LEU A 452 13.16 -4.66 -10.41
C LEU A 452 12.24 -4.71 -11.64
N GLY A 453 12.59 -3.95 -12.69
CA GLY A 453 11.86 -3.93 -13.94
C GLY A 453 11.76 -5.31 -14.60
N ARG A 454 12.86 -6.05 -14.64
CA ARG A 454 12.88 -7.40 -15.25
C ARG A 454 12.16 -8.44 -14.39
N HIS A 455 12.35 -8.41 -13.08
CA HIS A 455 11.91 -9.49 -12.21
C HIS A 455 10.50 -9.28 -11.63
N ILE A 456 10.04 -8.03 -11.51
CA ILE A 456 8.74 -7.69 -10.94
C ILE A 456 7.86 -6.91 -11.93
N TRP A 457 8.29 -5.71 -12.37
CA TRP A 457 7.40 -4.79 -13.06
C TRP A 457 6.88 -5.31 -14.39
N SER A 458 7.77 -5.83 -15.26
CA SER A 458 7.40 -6.36 -16.57
C SER A 458 6.58 -7.66 -16.50
N GLN A 459 6.47 -8.26 -15.30
CA GLN A 459 5.70 -9.48 -15.12
C GLN A 459 4.20 -9.19 -14.92
N GLY A 460 3.83 -7.97 -14.49
CA GLY A 460 2.44 -7.65 -14.18
C GLY A 460 1.79 -8.71 -13.29
N SER A 461 0.63 -9.20 -13.72
CA SER A 461 -0.10 -10.31 -13.10
C SER A 461 0.03 -11.65 -13.84
N LEU A 462 1.11 -11.84 -14.62
CA LEU A 462 1.37 -13.10 -15.33
C LEU A 462 1.44 -14.30 -14.36
N HIS A 463 2.05 -14.11 -13.20
CA HIS A 463 2.20 -15.14 -12.16
C HIS A 463 1.37 -14.80 -10.92
N GLY A 464 1.02 -15.82 -10.12
CA GLY A 464 0.55 -15.60 -8.75
C GLY A 464 1.66 -15.02 -7.88
N THR A 465 1.30 -14.39 -6.75
CA THR A 465 2.26 -13.66 -5.89
C THR A 465 3.44 -14.55 -5.44
N ASP A 466 3.17 -15.75 -4.94
CA ASP A 466 4.22 -16.68 -4.50
C ASP A 466 5.16 -17.09 -5.64
N GLU A 467 4.61 -17.36 -6.82
CA GLU A 467 5.42 -17.74 -7.99
C GLU A 467 6.25 -16.56 -8.49
N LEU A 468 5.69 -15.35 -8.51
CA LEU A 468 6.42 -14.14 -8.85
C LEU A 468 7.65 -13.97 -7.95
N ILE A 469 7.46 -14.09 -6.63
CA ILE A 469 8.54 -13.95 -5.64
C ILE A 469 9.56 -15.08 -5.76
N ARG A 470 9.12 -16.33 -5.96
CA ARG A 470 10.06 -17.45 -6.21
C ARG A 470 10.92 -17.24 -7.43
N ARG A 471 10.34 -16.74 -8.51
CA ARG A 471 11.09 -16.44 -9.76
C ARG A 471 12.09 -15.30 -9.55
N ALA A 472 11.71 -14.27 -8.83
CA ALA A 472 12.56 -13.12 -8.57
C ALA A 472 13.68 -13.41 -7.55
N THR A 473 13.41 -14.24 -6.53
CA THR A 473 14.30 -14.37 -5.37
C THR A 473 14.83 -15.78 -5.11
N GLY A 474 14.28 -16.80 -5.80
CA GLY A 474 14.65 -18.22 -5.63
C GLY A 474 13.83 -18.95 -4.54
N GLU A 475 13.03 -18.25 -3.75
CA GLU A 475 12.19 -18.84 -2.69
C GLU A 475 10.87 -18.08 -2.52
N ALA A 476 9.87 -18.70 -1.87
CA ALA A 476 8.66 -18.03 -1.45
C ALA A 476 8.95 -16.95 -0.40
N LEU A 477 7.93 -16.17 -0.01
CA LEU A 477 8.07 -15.19 1.06
C LEU A 477 8.69 -15.80 2.32
N ASN A 478 9.81 -15.21 2.72
CA ASN A 478 10.59 -15.63 3.89
C ASN A 478 10.79 -14.42 4.83
N PRO A 479 10.10 -14.35 5.99
CA PRO A 479 10.15 -13.23 6.92
C PRO A 479 11.55 -12.98 7.51
N GLN A 480 12.46 -13.96 7.45
CA GLN A 480 13.82 -13.83 7.97
C GLN A 480 14.64 -12.74 7.24
N TRP A 481 14.28 -12.39 6.01
CA TRP A 481 14.94 -11.30 5.29
C TRP A 481 14.62 -9.93 5.89
N LEU A 482 13.37 -9.71 6.32
CA LEU A 482 13.01 -8.48 7.04
C LEU A 482 13.77 -8.40 8.39
N ARG A 483 13.78 -9.49 9.16
CA ARG A 483 14.53 -9.56 10.41
C ARG A 483 16.01 -9.23 10.20
N LYS A 484 16.65 -9.88 9.24
CA LYS A 484 18.07 -9.65 8.90
C LYS A 484 18.31 -8.19 8.50
N HIS A 485 17.42 -7.60 7.71
CA HIS A 485 17.50 -6.20 7.32
C HIS A 485 17.46 -5.26 8.54
N LEU A 486 16.46 -5.43 9.42
CA LEU A 486 16.29 -4.60 10.61
C LEU A 486 17.48 -4.76 11.57
N GLU A 487 17.92 -6.00 11.83
CA GLU A 487 19.11 -6.25 12.67
C GLU A 487 20.38 -5.60 12.08
N GLN A 488 20.59 -5.69 10.77
CA GLN A 488 21.74 -5.08 10.09
C GLN A 488 21.71 -3.56 10.14
N ARG A 489 20.54 -2.93 10.07
CA ARG A 489 20.41 -1.46 10.09
C ARG A 489 20.49 -0.90 11.49
N TYR A 490 19.83 -1.51 12.46
CA TYR A 490 19.58 -0.93 13.76
C TYR A 490 20.43 -1.50 14.91
N LEU A 491 21.10 -2.63 14.71
CA LEU A 491 21.96 -3.26 15.73
C LEU A 491 23.47 -3.15 15.45
N LYS A 492 23.88 -2.40 14.43
CA LYS A 492 25.30 -2.16 14.13
C LYS A 492 26.00 -1.34 15.21
#